data_39529501aecb3e5bbaa135da08ea9dc4
#
_entry.id   39529501aecb3e5bbaa135da08ea9dc4
#
_cell.length_a   1.000
_cell.length_b   1.000
_cell.length_c   1.000
_cell.angle_alpha   90.00
_cell.angle_beta   90.00
_cell.angle_gamma   90.00
#
_symmetry.space_group_name_H-M   'P 1'
#
loop_
_entity.id
_entity.type
_entity.pdbx_description
1 polymer ?
#
loop_
_entity_poly.entity_id
_entity_poly.type
_entity_poly.pdbx_seq_one_letter_code
_entity_poly.pdbx_strand_id
1 'polypeptide(L)'
;NLLKSEGFTIYKSSSKSNKVLRLLDMCFAILHYKNKIDYVLIDTFSTSNFYYALLISQLCRLFNLKYLPILHGGNLPYRLTKNPIFSSLIFNNSFQNIAPSGYLKYEFEIKGYKSLLIPNVIPIANYTFKERKKIAPKLLYVRAFASIYNPAMAIEVLKELKKKYPEATLCMIGPDKDGTLKDVKHLINTYGLQDSVEITGVLSKKEWHEKSKDFDIFINTTNVDNTPISVIEAMAL
;
A
#
# COMPACT_ATOMS: atom_id res chain seq x y z
N ASN A 1 12.14 4.09 -13.36
CA ASN A 1 12.96 3.38 -12.36
C ASN A 1 14.06 4.31 -11.85
N LEU A 2 13.71 5.12 -10.86
CA LEU A 2 14.57 6.21 -10.34
C LEU A 2 16.01 5.76 -10.03
N LEU A 3 16.18 4.60 -9.38
CA LEU A 3 17.53 4.10 -9.07
C LEU A 3 18.39 3.84 -10.32
N LYS A 4 17.76 3.41 -11.43
CA LYS A 4 18.51 3.24 -12.69
C LYS A 4 18.92 4.56 -13.31
N SER A 5 18.08 5.60 -13.21
CA SER A 5 18.44 6.95 -13.68
C SER A 5 19.56 7.58 -12.85
N GLU A 6 19.72 7.15 -11.61
CA GLU A 6 20.84 7.53 -10.70
C GLU A 6 22.10 6.67 -10.90
N GLY A 7 22.16 5.81 -11.92
CA GLY A 7 23.33 5.02 -12.27
C GLY A 7 23.47 3.68 -11.55
N PHE A 8 22.47 3.26 -10.72
CA PHE A 8 22.53 1.98 -10.04
C PHE A 8 22.16 0.81 -10.97
N THR A 9 22.92 -0.27 -10.91
CA THR A 9 22.57 -1.54 -11.56
C THR A 9 21.54 -2.29 -10.70
N ILE A 10 20.36 -2.59 -11.27
CA ILE A 10 19.27 -3.23 -10.54
C ILE A 10 18.90 -4.57 -11.16
N TYR A 11 18.96 -5.61 -10.35
CA TYR A 11 18.45 -6.94 -10.64
C TYR A 11 17.10 -7.12 -9.92
N LYS A 12 16.04 -7.39 -10.68
CA LYS A 12 14.71 -7.64 -10.12
C LYS A 12 14.49 -9.13 -9.99
N SER A 13 13.95 -9.54 -8.86
CA SER A 13 13.56 -10.92 -8.62
C SER A 13 12.05 -11.07 -8.58
N SER A 14 11.58 -12.03 -9.34
CA SER A 14 10.27 -12.65 -9.41
C SER A 14 9.04 -11.77 -9.72
N SER A 15 8.47 -12.02 -10.90
CA SER A 15 7.12 -11.61 -11.29
C SER A 15 6.09 -12.76 -11.19
N LYS A 16 6.47 -13.93 -10.63
CA LYS A 16 5.63 -15.14 -10.62
C LYS A 16 4.46 -14.97 -9.63
N SER A 17 3.25 -15.35 -10.03
CA SER A 17 2.05 -15.34 -9.19
C SER A 17 2.02 -16.50 -8.18
N ASN A 18 2.51 -17.69 -8.58
CA ASN A 18 2.61 -18.84 -7.68
C ASN A 18 3.63 -18.57 -6.56
N LYS A 19 3.20 -18.76 -5.31
CA LYS A 19 3.96 -18.41 -4.11
C LYS A 19 5.27 -19.22 -3.97
N VAL A 20 5.24 -20.51 -4.28
CA VAL A 20 6.41 -21.40 -4.17
C VAL A 20 7.42 -21.05 -5.25
N LEU A 21 6.97 -20.97 -6.51
CA LEU A 21 7.83 -20.59 -7.63
C LEU A 21 8.44 -19.19 -7.45
N ARG A 22 7.70 -18.27 -6.84
CA ARG A 22 8.21 -16.94 -6.49
C ARG A 22 9.34 -17.03 -5.50
N LEU A 23 9.19 -17.81 -4.43
CA LEU A 23 10.24 -18.00 -3.42
C LEU A 23 11.50 -18.62 -4.01
N LEU A 24 11.34 -19.70 -4.81
CA LEU A 24 12.47 -20.37 -5.48
C LEU A 24 13.22 -19.39 -6.40
N ASP A 25 12.50 -18.60 -7.15
CA ASP A 25 13.06 -17.58 -8.04
C ASP A 25 13.83 -16.49 -7.26
N MET A 26 13.30 -16.07 -6.09
CA MET A 26 14.00 -15.13 -5.19
C MET A 26 15.29 -15.75 -4.62
N CYS A 27 15.25 -17.00 -4.17
CA CYS A 27 16.44 -17.71 -3.68
C CYS A 27 17.48 -17.87 -4.79
N PHE A 28 17.05 -18.29 -5.99
CA PHE A 28 17.93 -18.40 -7.15
C PHE A 28 18.59 -17.07 -7.52
N ALA A 29 17.83 -15.98 -7.48
CA ALA A 29 18.36 -14.64 -7.76
C ALA A 29 19.48 -14.26 -6.77
N ILE A 30 19.32 -14.52 -5.46
CA ILE A 30 20.40 -14.29 -4.48
C ILE A 30 21.63 -15.12 -4.83
N LEU A 31 21.46 -16.42 -5.08
CA LEU A 31 22.58 -17.30 -5.42
C LEU A 31 23.33 -16.86 -6.68
N HIS A 32 22.57 -16.43 -7.69
CA HIS A 32 23.13 -16.03 -8.98
C HIS A 32 23.86 -14.68 -8.94
N TYR A 33 23.30 -13.71 -8.16
CA TYR A 33 23.82 -12.34 -8.13
C TYR A 33 24.70 -12.03 -6.92
N LYS A 34 24.88 -12.94 -5.94
CA LYS A 34 25.55 -12.67 -4.67
C LYS A 34 26.94 -12.00 -4.78
N ASN A 35 27.69 -12.27 -5.88
CA ASN A 35 29.00 -11.67 -6.11
C ASN A 35 28.96 -10.39 -6.96
N LYS A 36 27.75 -9.89 -7.31
CA LYS A 36 27.56 -8.75 -8.21
C LYS A 36 26.70 -7.64 -7.58
N ILE A 37 26.28 -7.84 -6.33
CA ILE A 37 25.37 -6.92 -5.64
C ILE A 37 25.96 -6.48 -4.31
N ASP A 38 25.75 -5.22 -3.95
CA ASP A 38 26.16 -4.65 -2.68
C ASP A 38 25.03 -4.73 -1.64
N TYR A 39 23.79 -4.61 -2.08
CA TYR A 39 22.60 -4.58 -1.23
C TYR A 39 21.43 -5.38 -1.80
N VAL A 40 20.65 -5.96 -0.91
CA VAL A 40 19.38 -6.62 -1.23
C VAL A 40 18.22 -5.85 -0.59
N LEU A 41 17.32 -5.30 -1.40
CA LEU A 41 16.09 -4.68 -0.94
C LEU A 41 15.01 -5.75 -0.81
N ILE A 42 14.40 -5.86 0.38
CA ILE A 42 13.38 -6.89 0.67
C ILE A 42 12.06 -6.22 1.02
N ASP A 43 11.11 -6.21 0.09
CA ASP A 43 9.75 -5.76 0.37
C ASP A 43 9.10 -6.65 1.44
N THR A 44 8.85 -6.10 2.61
CA THR A 44 8.41 -6.83 3.81
C THR A 44 6.98 -6.45 4.18
N PHE A 45 6.06 -7.43 4.12
CA PHE A 45 4.64 -7.25 4.39
C PHE A 45 4.19 -8.10 5.58
N SER A 46 3.05 -7.76 6.19
CA SER A 46 2.43 -8.53 7.28
C SER A 46 1.78 -9.86 6.85
N THR A 47 1.58 -10.08 5.54
CA THR A 47 0.95 -11.27 4.96
C THR A 47 1.89 -12.47 4.90
N SER A 48 1.58 -13.50 4.11
CA SER A 48 2.49 -14.62 3.82
C SER A 48 3.87 -14.18 3.28
N ASN A 49 3.96 -12.97 2.72
CA ASN A 49 5.21 -12.40 2.24
C ASN A 49 6.22 -12.10 3.39
N PHE A 50 5.76 -12.06 4.65
CA PHE A 50 6.64 -12.01 5.82
C PHE A 50 7.63 -13.18 5.85
N TYR A 51 7.17 -14.38 5.49
CA TYR A 51 8.04 -15.57 5.45
C TYR A 51 9.02 -15.53 4.28
N TYR A 52 8.71 -14.82 3.19
CA TYR A 52 9.71 -14.58 2.14
C TYR A 52 10.83 -13.69 2.67
N ALA A 53 10.47 -12.60 3.37
CA ALA A 53 11.48 -11.74 3.99
C ALA A 53 12.34 -12.50 5.00
N LEU A 54 11.74 -13.40 5.79
CA LEU A 54 12.50 -14.27 6.70
C LEU A 54 13.51 -15.13 5.95
N LEU A 55 13.08 -15.90 4.96
CA LEU A 55 13.96 -16.83 4.24
C LEU A 55 15.05 -16.09 3.47
N ILE A 56 14.70 -15.02 2.75
CA ILE A 56 15.66 -14.24 1.97
C ILE A 56 16.66 -13.52 2.88
N SER A 57 16.23 -12.98 4.02
CA SER A 57 17.16 -12.35 4.98
C SER A 57 18.16 -13.36 5.56
N GLN A 58 17.73 -14.60 5.87
CA GLN A 58 18.65 -15.63 6.35
C GLN A 58 19.63 -16.08 5.24
N LEU A 59 19.16 -16.15 4.00
CA LEU A 59 20.03 -16.45 2.86
C LEU A 59 21.07 -15.34 2.64
N CYS A 60 20.66 -14.08 2.77
CA CYS A 60 21.57 -12.94 2.71
C CYS A 60 22.64 -13.03 3.82
N ARG A 61 22.25 -13.36 5.04
CA ARG A 61 23.20 -13.56 6.16
C ARG A 61 24.20 -14.68 5.89
N LEU A 62 23.73 -15.80 5.34
CA LEU A 62 24.61 -16.94 4.97
C LEU A 62 25.71 -16.54 3.98
N PHE A 63 25.41 -15.60 3.09
CA PHE A 63 26.38 -15.11 2.09
C PHE A 63 27.00 -13.74 2.43
N ASN A 64 26.84 -13.26 3.66
CA ASN A 64 27.34 -11.95 4.12
C ASN A 64 26.88 -10.76 3.26
N LEU A 65 25.68 -10.84 2.69
CA LEU A 65 25.08 -9.78 1.90
C LEU A 65 24.35 -8.79 2.82
N LYS A 66 24.54 -7.50 2.57
CA LYS A 66 23.79 -6.46 3.24
C LYS A 66 22.35 -6.44 2.72
N TYR A 67 21.37 -6.50 3.60
CA TYR A 67 19.96 -6.43 3.19
C TYR A 67 19.19 -5.34 3.97
N LEU A 68 18.22 -4.74 3.28
CA LEU A 68 17.38 -3.66 3.78
C LEU A 68 15.91 -4.07 3.65
N PRO A 69 15.26 -4.43 4.76
CA PRO A 69 13.81 -4.61 4.76
C PRO A 69 13.12 -3.27 4.51
N ILE A 70 12.31 -3.20 3.45
CA ILE A 70 11.41 -2.08 3.19
C ILE A 70 10.06 -2.44 3.82
N LEU A 71 9.64 -1.68 4.83
CA LEU A 71 8.47 -1.99 5.64
C LEU A 71 7.19 -1.57 4.91
N HIS A 72 6.31 -2.52 4.61
CA HIS A 72 5.05 -2.28 3.92
C HIS A 72 3.84 -2.72 4.72
N GLY A 73 2.78 -1.91 4.64
CA GLY A 73 1.48 -2.19 5.24
C GLY A 73 1.39 -1.85 6.73
N GLY A 74 0.32 -1.15 7.10
CA GLY A 74 0.09 -0.66 8.47
C GLY A 74 -0.01 -1.77 9.52
N ASN A 75 -0.33 -3.01 9.13
CA ASN A 75 -0.46 -4.14 10.05
C ASN A 75 0.85 -4.93 10.29
N LEU A 76 1.99 -4.44 9.79
CA LEU A 76 3.29 -5.09 10.01
C LEU A 76 3.70 -5.12 11.51
N PRO A 77 3.41 -4.09 12.34
CA PRO A 77 3.69 -4.13 13.79
C PRO A 77 3.05 -5.32 14.52
N TYR A 78 1.88 -5.80 14.07
CA TYR A 78 1.27 -7.00 14.62
C TYR A 78 2.18 -8.24 14.50
N ARG A 79 2.99 -8.34 13.44
CA ARG A 79 3.97 -9.42 13.28
C ARG A 79 5.09 -9.37 14.33
N LEU A 80 5.49 -8.18 14.77
CA LEU A 80 6.51 -8.03 15.82
C LEU A 80 6.07 -8.69 17.12
N THR A 81 4.79 -8.61 17.44
CA THR A 81 4.21 -9.23 18.64
C THR A 81 3.87 -10.71 18.42
N LYS A 82 3.28 -11.07 17.26
CA LYS A 82 2.85 -12.44 16.97
C LYS A 82 3.99 -13.39 16.68
N ASN A 83 5.07 -12.92 16.05
CA ASN A 83 6.20 -13.71 15.61
C ASN A 83 7.53 -13.07 16.06
N PRO A 84 7.77 -12.88 17.37
CA PRO A 84 8.90 -12.09 17.87
C PRO A 84 10.27 -12.67 17.44
N ILE A 85 10.42 -14.00 17.46
CA ILE A 85 11.67 -14.67 17.06
C ILE A 85 11.97 -14.41 15.57
N PHE A 86 10.98 -14.59 14.69
CA PHE A 86 11.17 -14.38 13.26
C PHE A 86 11.40 -12.92 12.92
N SER A 87 10.70 -12.02 13.63
CA SER A 87 10.92 -10.57 13.51
C SER A 87 12.33 -10.18 13.92
N SER A 88 12.82 -10.71 15.04
CA SER A 88 14.21 -10.51 15.48
C SER A 88 15.22 -11.01 14.45
N LEU A 89 15.01 -12.20 13.87
CA LEU A 89 15.87 -12.76 12.84
C LEU A 89 15.98 -11.87 11.59
N ILE A 90 14.87 -11.23 11.21
CA ILE A 90 14.84 -10.32 10.05
C ILE A 90 15.44 -8.96 10.41
N PHE A 91 14.91 -8.30 11.46
CA PHE A 91 15.08 -6.86 11.64
C PHE A 91 16.30 -6.47 12.47
N ASN A 92 16.78 -7.33 13.40
CA ASN A 92 18.01 -7.07 14.17
C ASN A 92 19.28 -7.30 13.37
N ASN A 93 19.22 -8.14 12.34
CA ASN A 93 20.38 -8.49 11.53
C ASN A 93 20.41 -7.76 10.18
N SER A 94 19.46 -6.87 9.93
CA SER A 94 19.43 -6.04 8.73
C SER A 94 20.56 -4.99 8.75
N PHE A 95 21.02 -4.60 7.58
CA PHE A 95 21.91 -3.44 7.47
C PHE A 95 21.18 -2.18 7.92
N GLN A 96 19.92 -2.00 7.49
CA GLN A 96 19.03 -0.94 7.92
C GLN A 96 17.58 -1.31 7.62
N ASN A 97 16.65 -1.12 8.56
CA ASN A 97 15.22 -1.21 8.30
C ASN A 97 14.72 0.13 7.75
N ILE A 98 13.93 0.12 6.67
CA ILE A 98 13.41 1.32 6.02
C ILE A 98 11.92 1.42 6.30
N ALA A 99 11.52 2.45 7.03
CA ALA A 99 10.12 2.75 7.34
C ALA A 99 9.61 3.86 6.42
N PRO A 100 8.53 3.65 5.64
CA PRO A 100 7.96 4.68 4.77
C PRO A 100 7.04 5.66 5.49
N SER A 101 6.86 5.52 6.81
CA SER A 101 6.07 6.45 7.63
C SER A 101 6.60 6.57 9.04
N GLY A 102 6.27 7.71 9.67
CA GLY A 102 6.53 7.93 11.10
C GLY A 102 5.83 6.89 11.99
N TYR A 103 4.64 6.42 11.60
CA TYR A 103 3.92 5.35 12.30
C TYR A 103 4.74 4.06 12.35
N LEU A 104 5.18 3.52 11.22
CA LEU A 104 5.97 2.29 11.21
C LEU A 104 7.32 2.46 11.89
N LYS A 105 7.96 3.63 11.72
CA LYS A 105 9.20 3.95 12.43
C LYS A 105 8.99 3.84 13.94
N TYR A 106 7.98 4.53 14.48
CA TYR A 106 7.66 4.52 15.90
C TYR A 106 7.35 3.10 16.43
N GLU A 107 6.47 2.37 15.74
CA GLU A 107 6.08 1.00 16.13
C GLU A 107 7.26 0.00 16.15
N PHE A 108 8.22 0.17 15.25
CA PHE A 108 9.44 -0.62 15.23
C PHE A 108 10.41 -0.22 16.34
N GLU A 109 10.61 1.08 16.58
CA GLU A 109 11.52 1.60 17.61
C GLU A 109 11.08 1.23 19.03
N ILE A 110 9.79 1.30 19.35
CA ILE A 110 9.29 0.87 20.67
C ILE A 110 9.45 -0.64 20.92
N LYS A 111 9.62 -1.44 19.86
CA LYS A 111 9.96 -2.87 19.92
C LYS A 111 11.44 -3.16 19.85
N GLY A 112 12.29 -2.12 19.86
CA GLY A 112 13.75 -2.22 19.85
C GLY A 112 14.39 -2.39 18.47
N TYR A 113 13.63 -2.25 17.37
CA TYR A 113 14.15 -2.34 16.01
C TYR A 113 14.47 -0.95 15.46
N LYS A 114 15.76 -0.63 15.29
CA LYS A 114 16.17 0.63 14.66
C LYS A 114 15.64 0.72 13.23
N SER A 115 15.08 1.86 12.85
CA SER A 115 14.58 2.10 11.50
C SER A 115 14.87 3.52 11.01
N LEU A 116 15.12 3.64 9.71
CA LEU A 116 15.30 4.91 9.01
C LEU A 116 13.97 5.29 8.33
N LEU A 117 13.52 6.51 8.53
CA LEU A 117 12.36 7.05 7.84
C LEU A 117 12.76 7.49 6.44
N ILE A 118 12.22 6.80 5.42
CA ILE A 118 12.27 7.22 4.02
C ILE A 118 10.84 7.21 3.50
N PRO A 119 10.16 8.35 3.43
CA PRO A 119 8.76 8.43 3.03
C PRO A 119 8.52 7.94 1.59
N ASN A 120 7.30 7.44 1.35
CA ASN A 120 6.84 7.22 -0.02
C ASN A 120 6.81 8.54 -0.79
N VAL A 121 7.31 8.52 -2.02
CA VAL A 121 7.37 9.69 -2.89
C VAL A 121 6.58 9.45 -4.18
N ILE A 122 6.07 10.52 -4.75
CA ILE A 122 5.46 10.54 -6.07
C ILE A 122 6.22 11.53 -6.97
N PRO A 123 6.36 11.26 -8.27
CA PRO A 123 6.96 12.20 -9.22
C PRO A 123 5.94 13.32 -9.51
N ILE A 124 5.98 14.38 -8.70
CA ILE A 124 4.98 15.47 -8.71
C ILE A 124 4.74 16.07 -10.11
N ALA A 125 5.76 16.09 -10.96
CA ALA A 125 5.65 16.58 -12.34
C ALA A 125 4.65 15.78 -13.21
N ASN A 126 4.25 14.57 -12.79
CA ASN A 126 3.27 13.75 -13.49
C ASN A 126 1.81 14.03 -13.06
N TYR A 127 1.60 15.01 -12.17
CA TYR A 127 0.29 15.35 -11.62
C TYR A 127 -0.09 16.76 -12.02
N THR A 128 -1.33 16.93 -12.48
CA THR A 128 -1.89 18.23 -12.84
C THR A 128 -2.81 18.66 -11.69
N PHE A 129 -2.28 19.52 -10.83
CA PHE A 129 -3.04 20.08 -9.72
C PHE A 129 -4.22 20.92 -10.21
N LYS A 130 -5.40 20.68 -9.64
CA LYS A 130 -6.62 21.46 -9.90
C LYS A 130 -7.03 22.20 -8.63
N GLU A 131 -6.89 23.53 -8.63
CA GLU A 131 -7.45 24.34 -7.55
C GLU A 131 -8.99 24.32 -7.58
N ARG A 132 -9.59 23.92 -6.47
CA ARG A 132 -11.06 23.85 -6.31
C ARG A 132 -11.58 25.05 -5.55
N LYS A 133 -12.03 26.09 -6.28
CA LYS A 133 -12.57 27.32 -5.69
C LYS A 133 -13.96 27.13 -5.04
N LYS A 134 -14.74 26.17 -5.54
CA LYS A 134 -16.02 25.75 -4.96
C LYS A 134 -16.01 24.25 -4.83
N ILE A 135 -16.41 23.75 -3.68
CA ILE A 135 -16.45 22.32 -3.35
C ILE A 135 -17.88 21.83 -3.52
N ALA A 136 -18.10 20.90 -4.44
CA ALA A 136 -19.34 20.13 -4.53
C ALA A 136 -19.23 18.84 -3.69
N PRO A 137 -20.33 18.27 -3.21
CA PRO A 137 -20.33 17.04 -2.42
C PRO A 137 -20.12 15.79 -3.29
N LYS A 138 -19.06 15.81 -4.12
CA LYS A 138 -18.65 14.73 -5.02
C LYS A 138 -17.44 14.02 -4.44
N LEU A 139 -17.68 12.81 -3.92
CA LEU A 139 -16.68 12.04 -3.20
C LEU A 139 -15.98 11.01 -4.11
N LEU A 140 -14.67 10.85 -3.92
CA LEU A 140 -13.85 9.86 -4.61
C LEU A 140 -13.16 8.95 -3.59
N TYR A 141 -13.36 7.64 -3.73
CA TYR A 141 -12.69 6.58 -2.98
C TYR A 141 -11.81 5.77 -3.92
N VAL A 142 -10.50 5.69 -3.65
CA VAL A 142 -9.54 4.93 -4.48
C VAL A 142 -8.78 3.95 -3.61
N ARG A 143 -9.36 2.78 -3.38
CA ARG A 143 -8.80 1.65 -2.61
C ARG A 143 -9.45 0.34 -3.03
N ALA A 144 -8.76 -0.77 -2.79
CA ALA A 144 -9.39 -2.07 -2.92
C ALA A 144 -10.57 -2.23 -1.96
N PHE A 145 -11.59 -2.97 -2.38
CA PHE A 145 -12.64 -3.45 -1.48
C PHE A 145 -12.05 -4.58 -0.64
N ALA A 146 -11.73 -4.26 0.60
CA ALA A 146 -11.22 -5.16 1.61
C ALA A 146 -11.55 -4.63 3.01
N SER A 147 -11.80 -5.52 3.96
CA SER A 147 -12.24 -5.19 5.32
C SER A 147 -11.29 -4.21 6.04
N ILE A 148 -9.97 -4.33 5.78
CA ILE A 148 -8.97 -3.42 6.35
C ILE A 148 -9.13 -1.98 5.86
N TYR A 149 -9.65 -1.77 4.64
CA TYR A 149 -9.86 -0.45 4.04
C TYR A 149 -11.26 0.11 4.31
N ASN A 150 -12.11 -0.67 4.98
CA ASN A 150 -13.44 -0.28 5.46
C ASN A 150 -14.28 0.51 4.42
N PRO A 151 -14.50 -0.05 3.22
CA PRO A 151 -15.27 0.64 2.17
C PRO A 151 -16.74 0.87 2.56
N ALA A 152 -17.28 0.08 3.49
CA ALA A 152 -18.63 0.27 4.03
C ALA A 152 -18.81 1.65 4.68
N MET A 153 -17.80 2.14 5.41
CA MET A 153 -17.82 3.47 6.00
C MET A 153 -17.99 4.59 4.95
N ALA A 154 -17.47 4.42 3.74
CA ALA A 154 -17.67 5.41 2.67
C ALA A 154 -19.16 5.52 2.26
N ILE A 155 -19.89 4.41 2.27
CA ILE A 155 -21.34 4.38 2.02
C ILE A 155 -22.11 5.05 3.17
N GLU A 156 -21.73 4.77 4.43
CA GLU A 156 -22.33 5.41 5.59
C GLU A 156 -22.12 6.94 5.56
N VAL A 157 -20.91 7.39 5.21
CA VAL A 157 -20.61 8.82 5.06
C VAL A 157 -21.48 9.45 3.97
N LEU A 158 -21.63 8.81 2.81
CA LEU A 158 -22.50 9.31 1.75
C LEU A 158 -23.97 9.41 2.22
N LYS A 159 -24.48 8.37 2.89
CA LYS A 159 -25.83 8.35 3.45
C LYS A 159 -26.06 9.54 4.38
N GLU A 160 -25.16 9.80 5.31
CA GLU A 160 -25.27 10.93 6.22
C GLU A 160 -25.14 12.27 5.47
N LEU A 161 -24.22 12.37 4.51
CA LEU A 161 -24.01 13.58 3.72
C LEU A 161 -25.25 13.95 2.90
N LYS A 162 -25.96 12.98 2.33
CA LYS A 162 -27.18 13.19 1.54
C LYS A 162 -28.35 13.78 2.34
N LYS A 163 -28.35 13.69 3.67
CA LYS A 163 -29.36 14.37 4.50
C LYS A 163 -29.28 15.90 4.37
N LYS A 164 -28.09 16.44 4.12
CA LYS A 164 -27.84 17.87 3.96
C LYS A 164 -27.60 18.26 2.50
N TYR A 165 -27.05 17.39 1.71
CA TYR A 165 -26.70 17.58 0.30
C TYR A 165 -27.29 16.42 -0.53
N PRO A 166 -28.58 16.51 -0.92
CA PRO A 166 -29.27 15.44 -1.66
C PRO A 166 -28.57 15.03 -2.96
N GLU A 167 -27.83 15.98 -3.58
CA GLU A 167 -27.05 15.80 -4.82
C GLU A 167 -25.71 15.09 -4.60
N ALA A 168 -25.33 14.78 -3.35
CA ALA A 168 -24.05 14.13 -3.06
C ALA A 168 -23.88 12.80 -3.78
N THR A 169 -22.68 12.58 -4.33
CA THR A 169 -22.30 11.36 -5.07
C THR A 169 -20.99 10.79 -4.58
N LEU A 170 -20.79 9.49 -4.81
CA LEU A 170 -19.55 8.77 -4.46
C LEU A 170 -19.12 7.88 -5.63
N CYS A 171 -17.88 8.03 -6.07
CA CYS A 171 -17.25 7.07 -6.97
C CYS A 171 -16.24 6.21 -6.22
N MET A 172 -16.35 4.89 -6.36
CA MET A 172 -15.47 3.92 -5.71
C MET A 172 -14.67 3.14 -6.75
N ILE A 173 -13.34 3.22 -6.64
CA ILE A 173 -12.38 2.65 -7.60
C ILE A 173 -11.50 1.63 -6.89
N GLY A 174 -11.46 0.40 -7.37
CA GLY A 174 -10.56 -0.64 -6.87
C GLY A 174 -11.05 -2.06 -7.09
N PRO A 175 -10.16 -3.06 -6.92
CA PRO A 175 -10.51 -4.47 -7.00
C PRO A 175 -11.20 -4.97 -5.73
N ASP A 176 -12.04 -5.98 -5.85
CA ASP A 176 -12.46 -6.80 -4.71
C ASP A 176 -11.34 -7.76 -4.29
N LYS A 177 -10.96 -7.75 -3.02
CA LYS A 177 -9.84 -8.53 -2.48
C LYS A 177 -10.28 -9.66 -1.53
N ASP A 178 -11.39 -9.49 -0.83
CA ASP A 178 -11.84 -10.41 0.21
C ASP A 178 -13.36 -10.63 0.24
N GLY A 179 -14.08 -10.21 -0.80
CA GLY A 179 -15.53 -10.31 -0.90
C GLY A 179 -16.30 -9.13 -0.32
N THR A 180 -15.63 -8.15 0.27
CA THR A 180 -16.25 -6.97 0.90
C THR A 180 -17.09 -6.14 -0.09
N LEU A 181 -16.83 -6.23 -1.40
CA LEU A 181 -17.64 -5.55 -2.42
C LEU A 181 -19.11 -5.97 -2.37
N LYS A 182 -19.40 -7.24 -2.02
CA LYS A 182 -20.78 -7.73 -1.87
C LYS A 182 -21.51 -6.97 -0.76
N ASP A 183 -20.84 -6.77 0.37
CA ASP A 183 -21.43 -6.05 1.52
C ASP A 183 -21.65 -4.57 1.19
N VAL A 184 -20.72 -3.94 0.46
CA VAL A 184 -20.88 -2.57 -0.03
C VAL A 184 -22.09 -2.45 -0.94
N LYS A 185 -22.28 -3.36 -1.91
CA LYS A 185 -23.45 -3.37 -2.79
C LYS A 185 -24.75 -3.58 -2.02
N HIS A 186 -24.72 -4.44 -0.99
CA HIS A 186 -25.88 -4.65 -0.12
C HIS A 186 -26.26 -3.36 0.62
N LEU A 187 -25.29 -2.62 1.19
CA LEU A 187 -25.54 -1.34 1.86
C LEU A 187 -26.10 -0.28 0.90
N ILE A 188 -25.55 -0.19 -0.33
CA ILE A 188 -26.07 0.72 -1.38
C ILE A 188 -27.56 0.47 -1.62
N ASN A 189 -27.95 -0.80 -1.77
CA ASN A 189 -29.35 -1.18 -1.99
C ASN A 189 -30.21 -0.89 -0.77
N THR A 190 -29.74 -1.23 0.44
CA THR A 190 -30.45 -1.03 1.70
C THR A 190 -30.76 0.46 1.96
N TYR A 191 -29.83 1.35 1.56
CA TYR A 191 -29.98 2.78 1.78
C TYR A 191 -30.58 3.54 0.58
N GLY A 192 -30.92 2.85 -0.52
CA GLY A 192 -31.49 3.49 -1.71
C GLY A 192 -30.50 4.44 -2.41
N LEU A 193 -29.21 4.09 -2.45
CA LEU A 193 -28.14 4.94 -2.96
C LEU A 193 -27.67 4.57 -4.37
N GLN A 194 -28.42 3.73 -5.11
CA GLN A 194 -28.01 3.19 -6.42
C GLN A 194 -27.64 4.29 -7.42
N ASP A 195 -28.43 5.38 -7.46
CA ASP A 195 -28.22 6.50 -8.38
C ASP A 195 -27.11 7.46 -7.92
N SER A 196 -26.57 7.27 -6.71
CA SER A 196 -25.58 8.16 -6.09
C SER A 196 -24.20 7.53 -5.94
N VAL A 197 -24.06 6.21 -6.19
CA VAL A 197 -22.81 5.49 -6.05
C VAL A 197 -22.41 4.83 -7.36
N GLU A 198 -21.24 5.19 -7.86
CA GLU A 198 -20.61 4.53 -9.00
C GLU A 198 -19.48 3.58 -8.50
N ILE A 199 -19.47 2.34 -8.96
CA ILE A 199 -18.37 1.37 -8.72
C ILE A 199 -17.75 1.04 -10.07
N THR A 200 -16.52 1.51 -10.30
CA THR A 200 -15.84 1.35 -11.60
C THR A 200 -15.09 0.03 -11.74
N GLY A 201 -14.79 -0.65 -10.62
CA GLY A 201 -13.79 -1.71 -10.61
C GLY A 201 -12.36 -1.15 -10.66
N VAL A 202 -11.45 -1.90 -11.30
CA VAL A 202 -10.03 -1.51 -11.41
C VAL A 202 -9.86 -0.53 -12.57
N LEU A 203 -9.28 0.62 -12.27
CA LEU A 203 -8.78 1.57 -13.26
C LEU A 203 -7.26 1.63 -13.22
N SER A 204 -6.65 1.91 -14.37
CA SER A 204 -5.23 2.26 -14.41
C SER A 204 -4.96 3.58 -13.71
N LYS A 205 -3.70 3.84 -13.39
CA LYS A 205 -3.29 5.10 -12.74
C LYS A 205 -3.72 6.32 -13.56
N LYS A 206 -3.56 6.29 -14.86
CA LYS A 206 -3.96 7.38 -15.77
C LYS A 206 -5.47 7.59 -15.77
N GLU A 207 -6.25 6.51 -15.83
CA GLU A 207 -7.71 6.59 -15.87
C GLU A 207 -8.30 7.16 -14.58
N TRP A 208 -7.84 6.72 -13.40
CA TRP A 208 -8.39 7.26 -12.17
C TRP A 208 -7.93 8.71 -11.90
N HIS A 209 -6.71 9.11 -12.34
CA HIS A 209 -6.28 10.50 -12.30
C HIS A 209 -7.18 11.40 -13.18
N GLU A 210 -7.51 10.94 -14.39
CA GLU A 210 -8.43 11.69 -15.25
C GLU A 210 -9.81 11.80 -14.61
N LYS A 211 -10.34 10.68 -14.09
CA LYS A 211 -11.64 10.64 -13.43
C LYS A 211 -11.68 11.50 -12.16
N SER A 212 -10.57 11.67 -11.44
CA SER A 212 -10.50 12.49 -10.23
C SER A 212 -10.84 13.96 -10.45
N LYS A 213 -10.73 14.45 -11.69
CA LYS A 213 -11.06 15.84 -12.04
C LYS A 213 -12.53 16.19 -11.83
N ASP A 214 -13.41 15.18 -11.84
CA ASP A 214 -14.87 15.33 -11.65
C ASP A 214 -15.29 15.35 -10.18
N PHE A 215 -14.35 15.12 -9.24
CA PHE A 215 -14.58 15.01 -7.82
C PHE A 215 -13.80 16.06 -7.04
N ASP A 216 -14.38 16.50 -5.92
CA ASP A 216 -13.79 17.56 -5.11
C ASP A 216 -13.32 17.08 -3.74
N ILE A 217 -13.80 15.92 -3.27
CA ILE A 217 -13.50 15.37 -1.96
C ILE A 217 -12.93 13.97 -2.11
N PHE A 218 -11.68 13.77 -1.71
CA PHE A 218 -11.11 12.42 -1.60
C PHE A 218 -11.40 11.85 -0.21
N ILE A 219 -11.95 10.63 -0.15
CA ILE A 219 -12.27 9.96 1.11
C ILE A 219 -11.38 8.74 1.32
N ASN A 220 -10.79 8.63 2.50
CA ASN A 220 -10.03 7.47 2.94
C ASN A 220 -10.59 6.95 4.27
N THR A 221 -11.14 5.74 4.27
CA THR A 221 -11.81 5.11 5.42
C THR A 221 -11.02 3.98 6.04
N THR A 222 -9.76 3.84 5.65
CA THR A 222 -8.89 2.73 6.03
C THR A 222 -8.71 2.66 7.55
N ASN A 223 -8.97 1.48 8.15
CA ASN A 223 -8.80 1.25 9.59
C ASN A 223 -7.32 1.26 10.00
N VAL A 224 -6.45 0.64 9.20
CA VAL A 224 -5.01 0.59 9.44
C VAL A 224 -4.28 0.75 8.12
N ASP A 225 -3.49 1.80 8.02
CA ASP A 225 -2.62 2.04 6.88
C ASP A 225 -1.27 2.58 7.34
N ASN A 226 -0.36 2.63 6.41
CA ASN A 226 0.93 3.26 6.55
C ASN A 226 0.87 4.69 5.97
N THR A 227 1.53 4.92 4.83
CA THR A 227 1.37 6.16 4.07
C THR A 227 0.72 5.82 2.73
N PRO A 228 -0.62 5.98 2.61
CA PRO A 228 -1.34 5.55 1.41
C PRO A 228 -1.00 6.44 0.22
N ILE A 229 -0.40 5.84 -0.81
CA ILE A 229 0.01 6.57 -2.02
C ILE A 229 -1.19 7.23 -2.70
N SER A 230 -2.36 6.60 -2.70
CA SER A 230 -3.57 7.19 -3.30
C SER A 230 -4.01 8.51 -2.64
N VAL A 231 -3.75 8.67 -1.33
CA VAL A 231 -4.01 9.94 -0.62
C VAL A 231 -3.00 11.00 -1.08
N ILE A 232 -1.70 10.64 -1.13
CA ILE A 232 -0.65 11.57 -1.59
C ILE A 232 -0.92 12.01 -3.04
N GLU A 233 -1.34 11.06 -3.90
CA GLU A 233 -1.69 11.33 -5.29
C GLU A 233 -2.92 12.23 -5.39
N ALA A 234 -3.96 11.98 -4.58
CA ALA A 234 -5.15 12.82 -4.55
C ALA A 234 -4.85 14.26 -4.07
N MET A 235 -3.88 14.44 -3.16
CA MET A 235 -3.41 15.76 -2.74
C MET A 235 -2.63 16.50 -3.84
N ALA A 236 -2.11 15.79 -4.84
CA ALA A 236 -1.35 16.34 -5.96
C ALA A 236 -2.23 16.58 -7.21
N LEU A 237 -3.50 16.17 -7.19
CA LEU A 237 -4.48 16.28 -8.28
C LEU A 237 -5.51 17.38 -7.99
#